data_599fa24d3c10381fd6bc8d4e732f92dd
#
_entry.id   599fa24d3c10381fd6bc8d4e732f92dd
#
_cell.length_a   1.000
_cell.length_b   1.000
_cell.length_c   1.000
_cell.angle_alpha   90.00
_cell.angle_beta   90.00
_cell.angle_gamma   90.00
#
_symmetry.space_group_name_H-M   'P 1'
#
loop_
_entity.id
_entity.type
_entity.pdbx_description
1 polymer ?
#
loop_
_entity_poly.entity_id
_entity_poly.type
_entity_poly.pdbx_seq_one_letter_code
_entity_poly.pdbx_strand_id
1 'polypeptide(L)'
;MSHSISPLHPTRFSVCFFVRWIILLLVATIAIDASAQSQRRKKKRSWKEKVEYADSIRLEIRRASDEGRLLQWGDSILRARRDSGSMDEKKYNALRKRLVKYDQLLHAGNAILAERYQRINYDTAYIMRPPGRWTIKLRGNLSGAWIRTTGRNGEDQYHTEVESDFRGTLSMAVAYRGLGAAVALNPMKLAGKSQDYELNVNSYSNRFGFDIVFLSSKTYHGKASMNDEVTPIEKRAIRQQALNVNLYYAFNSKRFSFPAAFSQSYLQRRSAGSFMVGASFDGQITDIDANETANQQPINLKLMEIGIGAGYGYNLVAGKRWLFHLSLLPTFDFYIHSRPKENGERINLHYRFPSLITTGRGAAVYSWRNQFAVASLIYNYSVVGDRDQLQVRRSKWRLRFTYGFRF
;
A
#
# COMPACT_ATOMS: atom_id res chain seq x y z
N MET A 1 -48.70 -28.73 2.20
CA MET A 1 -48.49 -27.53 1.37
C MET A 1 -47.04 -27.10 1.51
N SER A 2 -46.18 -27.54 0.61
CA SER A 2 -44.75 -27.27 0.61
C SER A 2 -44.49 -26.11 -0.35
N HIS A 3 -44.13 -24.97 0.19
CA HIS A 3 -43.65 -23.85 -0.62
C HIS A 3 -42.17 -24.04 -0.95
N SER A 4 -41.94 -24.40 -2.22
CA SER A 4 -40.61 -24.39 -2.82
C SER A 4 -40.13 -22.97 -3.03
N ILE A 5 -39.10 -22.58 -2.26
CA ILE A 5 -38.38 -21.31 -2.48
C ILE A 5 -37.38 -21.57 -3.61
N SER A 6 -37.65 -20.99 -4.77
CA SER A 6 -36.75 -20.98 -5.92
C SER A 6 -35.46 -20.27 -5.57
N PRO A 7 -34.25 -20.77 -5.96
CA PRO A 7 -32.99 -20.08 -5.70
C PRO A 7 -32.89 -18.83 -6.59
N LEU A 8 -32.83 -17.68 -5.97
CA LEU A 8 -32.48 -16.41 -6.60
C LEU A 8 -31.11 -16.54 -7.31
N HIS A 9 -31.15 -16.45 -8.63
CA HIS A 9 -29.95 -16.38 -9.48
C HIS A 9 -28.99 -15.31 -8.97
N PRO A 10 -27.70 -15.61 -8.68
CA PRO A 10 -26.74 -14.62 -8.26
C PRO A 10 -26.41 -13.69 -9.42
N THR A 11 -26.85 -12.46 -9.33
CA THR A 11 -26.53 -11.39 -10.27
C THR A 11 -25.02 -11.24 -10.45
N ARG A 12 -24.57 -11.31 -11.71
CA ARG A 12 -23.18 -11.27 -12.19
C ARG A 12 -22.49 -9.89 -12.04
N PHE A 13 -22.58 -9.27 -10.89
CA PHE A 13 -22.20 -7.86 -10.69
C PHE A 13 -20.71 -7.58 -10.42
N SER A 14 -19.77 -8.51 -10.60
CA SER A 14 -18.66 -8.49 -9.68
C SER A 14 -17.23 -8.33 -10.17
N VAL A 15 -16.87 -8.66 -11.39
CA VAL A 15 -15.51 -8.47 -11.93
C VAL A 15 -15.39 -7.14 -12.63
N CYS A 16 -16.53 -6.60 -12.90
CA CYS A 16 -16.71 -5.47 -13.78
C CYS A 16 -16.08 -4.15 -13.36
N PHE A 17 -15.82 -3.86 -12.07
CA PHE A 17 -15.41 -2.50 -11.74
C PHE A 17 -13.92 -2.25 -12.02
N PHE A 18 -13.02 -3.13 -11.63
CA PHE A 18 -11.59 -2.97 -11.89
C PHE A 18 -11.25 -3.22 -13.35
N VAL A 19 -11.87 -4.26 -13.89
CA VAL A 19 -11.77 -4.60 -15.30
C VAL A 19 -12.52 -3.58 -16.15
N ARG A 20 -13.63 -3.05 -15.66
CA ARG A 20 -14.33 -1.92 -16.29
C ARG A 20 -13.44 -0.70 -16.41
N TRP A 21 -12.63 -0.38 -15.39
CA TRP A 21 -11.70 0.74 -15.48
C TRP A 21 -10.54 0.44 -16.44
N ILE A 22 -10.02 -0.78 -16.48
CA ILE A 22 -8.99 -1.17 -17.46
C ILE A 22 -9.58 -1.25 -18.87
N ILE A 23 -10.78 -1.79 -19.05
CA ILE A 23 -11.47 -1.79 -20.36
C ILE A 23 -11.95 -0.38 -20.70
N LEU A 24 -12.42 0.42 -19.75
CA LEU A 24 -12.74 1.84 -19.97
C LEU A 24 -11.50 2.64 -20.39
N LEU A 25 -10.35 2.40 -19.79
CA LEU A 25 -9.08 2.99 -20.22
C LEU A 25 -8.65 2.48 -21.59
N LEU A 26 -8.81 1.21 -21.90
CA LEU A 26 -8.50 0.63 -23.20
C LEU A 26 -9.50 1.07 -24.29
N VAL A 27 -10.79 1.08 -23.98
CA VAL A 27 -11.82 1.57 -24.90
C VAL A 27 -11.76 3.09 -25.02
N ALA A 28 -11.41 3.82 -23.96
CA ALA A 28 -11.13 5.25 -24.04
C ALA A 28 -9.88 5.56 -24.86
N THR A 29 -8.80 4.77 -24.76
CA THR A 29 -7.63 4.92 -25.64
C THR A 29 -7.96 4.56 -27.09
N ILE A 30 -8.74 3.51 -27.34
CA ILE A 30 -9.24 3.15 -28.66
C ILE A 30 -10.22 4.22 -29.19
N ALA A 31 -11.06 4.79 -28.33
CA ALA A 31 -12.00 5.85 -28.71
C ALA A 31 -11.32 7.21 -28.90
N ILE A 32 -10.27 7.51 -28.13
CA ILE A 32 -9.45 8.73 -28.26
C ILE A 32 -8.60 8.67 -29.56
N ASP A 33 -7.97 7.52 -29.85
CA ASP A 33 -7.24 7.32 -31.11
C ASP A 33 -8.16 7.41 -32.33
N ALA A 34 -9.37 6.89 -32.22
CA ALA A 34 -10.38 6.97 -33.27
C ALA A 34 -10.95 8.38 -33.45
N SER A 35 -11.04 9.17 -32.37
CA SER A 35 -11.48 10.58 -32.47
C SER A 35 -10.37 11.48 -33.05
N ALA A 36 -9.11 11.18 -32.77
CA ALA A 36 -7.98 11.91 -33.32
C ALA A 36 -7.84 11.72 -34.83
N GLN A 37 -8.13 10.54 -35.37
CA GLN A 37 -8.13 10.29 -36.84
C GLN A 37 -9.40 10.78 -37.52
N SER A 38 -10.56 10.77 -36.86
CA SER A 38 -11.82 11.32 -37.39
C SER A 38 -11.85 12.86 -37.39
N GLN A 39 -11.04 13.53 -36.58
CA GLN A 39 -11.01 15.00 -36.49
C GLN A 39 -10.38 15.70 -37.72
N ARG A 40 -9.78 14.99 -38.66
CA ARG A 40 -9.34 15.62 -39.91
C ARG A 40 -10.46 16.01 -40.89
N ARG A 41 -11.73 15.61 -40.62
CA ARG A 41 -12.88 15.88 -41.51
C ARG A 41 -14.24 16.17 -40.88
N LYS A 42 -14.41 16.44 -39.57
CA LYS A 42 -15.74 16.76 -38.99
C LYS A 42 -15.71 17.91 -37.97
N LYS A 43 -16.74 18.79 -38.08
CA LYS A 43 -17.11 19.89 -37.18
C LYS A 43 -16.78 19.58 -35.69
N LYS A 44 -16.11 20.51 -35.00
CA LYS A 44 -15.82 20.41 -33.55
C LYS A 44 -17.12 20.17 -32.77
N ARG A 45 -17.29 18.97 -32.22
CA ARG A 45 -18.37 18.69 -31.26
C ARG A 45 -18.16 19.56 -30.02
N SER A 46 -19.27 20.13 -29.49
CA SER A 46 -19.26 20.92 -28.27
C SER A 46 -18.83 20.04 -27.09
N TRP A 47 -18.33 20.64 -25.99
CA TRP A 47 -17.97 19.90 -24.78
C TRP A 47 -19.14 19.09 -24.22
N LYS A 48 -20.38 19.62 -24.26
CA LYS A 48 -21.61 18.91 -23.86
C LYS A 48 -21.82 17.63 -24.67
N GLU A 49 -21.74 17.69 -26.00
CA GLU A 49 -21.90 16.51 -26.87
C GLU A 49 -20.81 15.43 -26.63
N LYS A 50 -19.59 15.85 -26.22
CA LYS A 50 -18.53 14.92 -25.87
C LYS A 50 -18.82 14.19 -24.55
N VAL A 51 -19.37 14.88 -23.56
CA VAL A 51 -19.75 14.32 -22.28
C VAL A 51 -20.93 13.37 -22.42
N GLU A 52 -21.98 13.77 -23.15
CA GLU A 52 -23.17 12.93 -23.42
C GLU A 52 -22.78 11.64 -24.18
N TYR A 53 -21.88 11.75 -25.17
CA TYR A 53 -21.36 10.59 -25.90
C TYR A 53 -20.54 9.67 -25.00
N ALA A 54 -19.69 10.21 -24.11
CA ALA A 54 -18.95 9.43 -23.15
C ALA A 54 -19.86 8.71 -22.16
N ASP A 55 -20.92 9.35 -21.70
CA ASP A 55 -21.90 8.77 -20.79
C ASP A 55 -22.76 7.68 -21.48
N SER A 56 -23.14 7.86 -22.74
CA SER A 56 -23.86 6.82 -23.50
C SER A 56 -23.02 5.54 -23.66
N ILE A 57 -21.74 5.67 -24.06
CA ILE A 57 -20.81 4.54 -24.13
C ILE A 57 -20.64 3.90 -22.77
N ARG A 58 -20.52 4.68 -21.70
CA ARG A 58 -20.41 4.17 -20.34
C ARG A 58 -21.62 3.32 -19.92
N LEU A 59 -22.82 3.75 -20.28
CA LEU A 59 -24.07 3.02 -20.01
C LEU A 59 -24.15 1.71 -20.81
N GLU A 60 -23.75 1.71 -22.09
CA GLU A 60 -23.70 0.52 -22.91
C GLU A 60 -22.67 -0.51 -22.41
N ILE A 61 -21.47 -0.07 -22.08
CA ILE A 61 -20.44 -0.93 -21.44
C ILE A 61 -20.99 -1.53 -20.15
N ARG A 62 -21.71 -0.74 -19.35
CA ARG A 62 -22.30 -1.19 -18.11
C ARG A 62 -23.33 -2.28 -18.37
N ARG A 63 -24.26 -2.08 -19.31
CA ARG A 63 -25.26 -3.08 -19.69
C ARG A 63 -24.61 -4.36 -20.23
N ALA A 64 -23.71 -4.25 -21.18
CA ALA A 64 -23.00 -5.40 -21.77
C ALA A 64 -22.24 -6.21 -20.71
N SER A 65 -21.68 -5.51 -19.71
CA SER A 65 -20.99 -6.14 -18.61
C SER A 65 -21.94 -6.86 -17.64
N ASP A 66 -23.07 -6.23 -17.30
CA ASP A 66 -24.06 -6.80 -16.40
C ASP A 66 -24.70 -8.05 -17.01
N GLU A 67 -24.83 -8.08 -18.32
CA GLU A 67 -25.34 -9.19 -19.10
C GLU A 67 -24.27 -10.24 -19.47
N GLY A 68 -23.00 -10.01 -19.11
CA GLY A 68 -21.88 -10.91 -19.43
C GLY A 68 -21.51 -10.94 -20.91
N ARG A 69 -21.91 -9.93 -21.69
CA ARG A 69 -21.74 -9.84 -23.15
C ARG A 69 -20.66 -8.84 -23.59
N LEU A 70 -19.68 -8.53 -22.69
CA LEU A 70 -18.61 -7.55 -22.98
C LEU A 70 -17.80 -7.92 -24.22
N LEU A 71 -17.47 -9.22 -24.37
CA LEU A 71 -16.74 -9.70 -25.54
C LEU A 71 -17.55 -9.50 -26.83
N GLN A 72 -18.85 -9.86 -26.80
CA GLN A 72 -19.76 -9.71 -27.94
C GLN A 72 -19.95 -8.23 -28.30
N TRP A 73 -20.13 -7.37 -27.30
CA TRP A 73 -20.25 -5.93 -27.48
C TRP A 73 -18.95 -5.31 -28.04
N GLY A 74 -17.78 -5.66 -27.52
CA GLY A 74 -16.50 -5.20 -28.02
C GLY A 74 -16.23 -5.67 -29.46
N ASP A 75 -16.56 -6.93 -29.78
CA ASP A 75 -16.42 -7.50 -31.11
C ASP A 75 -17.37 -6.81 -32.12
N SER A 76 -18.62 -6.49 -31.72
CA SER A 76 -19.57 -5.77 -32.57
C SER A 76 -19.07 -4.38 -32.96
N ILE A 77 -18.45 -3.63 -32.03
CA ILE A 77 -17.85 -2.33 -32.31
C ILE A 77 -16.67 -2.47 -33.27
N LEU A 78 -15.81 -3.47 -33.06
CA LEU A 78 -14.66 -3.71 -33.95
C LEU A 78 -15.13 -4.06 -35.37
N ARG A 79 -16.17 -4.90 -35.52
CA ARG A 79 -16.77 -5.25 -36.80
C ARG A 79 -17.37 -4.02 -37.49
N ALA A 80 -18.18 -3.25 -36.80
CA ALA A 80 -18.77 -2.04 -37.35
C ALA A 80 -17.72 -1.05 -37.88
N ARG A 81 -16.56 -0.96 -37.25
CA ARG A 81 -15.44 -0.12 -37.72
C ARG A 81 -14.71 -0.69 -38.93
N ARG A 82 -14.54 -2.00 -38.98
CA ARG A 82 -14.00 -2.67 -40.15
C ARG A 82 -14.92 -2.47 -41.36
N ASP A 83 -16.21 -2.74 -41.17
CA ASP A 83 -17.21 -2.69 -42.24
C ASP A 83 -17.45 -1.26 -42.75
N SER A 84 -17.23 -0.24 -41.90
CA SER A 84 -17.25 1.17 -42.32
C SER A 84 -15.97 1.64 -43.00
N GLY A 85 -14.98 0.77 -43.23
CA GLY A 85 -13.70 1.13 -43.83
C GLY A 85 -12.78 2.00 -42.94
N SER A 86 -13.16 2.24 -41.68
CA SER A 86 -12.37 3.03 -40.72
C SER A 86 -11.27 2.23 -40.03
N MET A 87 -11.19 0.92 -40.29
CA MET A 87 -10.18 0.01 -39.75
C MET A 87 -9.83 -1.07 -40.79
N ASP A 88 -8.53 -1.31 -40.97
CA ASP A 88 -8.05 -2.39 -41.83
C ASP A 88 -8.22 -3.77 -41.15
N GLU A 89 -8.24 -4.83 -41.95
CA GLU A 89 -8.43 -6.21 -41.49
C GLU A 89 -7.32 -6.67 -40.53
N LYS A 90 -6.08 -6.25 -40.77
CA LYS A 90 -4.93 -6.59 -39.92
C LYS A 90 -5.08 -5.99 -38.52
N LYS A 91 -5.51 -4.74 -38.43
CA LYS A 91 -5.76 -4.03 -37.15
C LYS A 91 -6.97 -4.60 -36.42
N TYR A 92 -8.05 -4.94 -37.15
CA TYR A 92 -9.21 -5.64 -36.59
C TYR A 92 -8.80 -6.96 -35.95
N ASN A 93 -8.09 -7.83 -36.66
CA ASN A 93 -7.68 -9.13 -36.14
C ASN A 93 -6.74 -9.01 -34.92
N ALA A 94 -5.83 -8.03 -34.93
CA ALA A 94 -4.94 -7.78 -33.78
C ALA A 94 -5.73 -7.33 -32.54
N LEU A 95 -6.67 -6.41 -32.68
CA LEU A 95 -7.49 -5.90 -31.57
C LEU A 95 -8.46 -6.97 -31.06
N ARG A 96 -9.10 -7.74 -31.96
CA ARG A 96 -9.95 -8.85 -31.60
C ARG A 96 -9.20 -9.93 -30.81
N LYS A 97 -8.00 -10.31 -31.24
CA LYS A 97 -7.14 -11.24 -30.51
C LYS A 97 -6.81 -10.75 -29.10
N ARG A 98 -6.53 -9.45 -28.94
CA ARG A 98 -6.32 -8.84 -27.62
C ARG A 98 -7.59 -8.88 -26.77
N LEU A 99 -8.74 -8.52 -27.35
CA LEU A 99 -10.03 -8.54 -26.66
C LEU A 99 -10.37 -9.93 -26.10
N VAL A 100 -10.24 -10.98 -26.93
CA VAL A 100 -10.45 -12.37 -26.52
C VAL A 100 -9.47 -12.78 -25.40
N LYS A 101 -8.18 -12.45 -25.54
CA LYS A 101 -7.18 -12.75 -24.52
C LYS A 101 -7.50 -12.08 -23.18
N TYR A 102 -7.94 -10.82 -23.20
CA TYR A 102 -8.34 -10.12 -21.99
C TYR A 102 -9.58 -10.73 -21.35
N ASP A 103 -10.60 -11.06 -22.14
CA ASP A 103 -11.81 -11.72 -21.64
C ASP A 103 -11.48 -13.07 -20.96
N GLN A 104 -10.64 -13.90 -21.57
CA GLN A 104 -10.16 -15.14 -20.96
C GLN A 104 -9.41 -14.92 -19.65
N LEU A 105 -8.49 -13.93 -19.61
CA LEU A 105 -7.76 -13.59 -18.38
C LEU A 105 -8.70 -13.11 -17.26
N LEU A 106 -9.75 -12.38 -17.62
CA LEU A 106 -10.74 -11.90 -16.68
C LEU A 106 -11.58 -13.03 -16.09
N HIS A 107 -12.05 -13.92 -16.93
CA HIS A 107 -12.82 -15.10 -16.50
C HIS A 107 -11.96 -16.01 -15.62
N ALA A 108 -10.71 -16.29 -16.03
CA ALA A 108 -9.77 -17.08 -15.23
C ALA A 108 -9.45 -16.40 -13.89
N GLY A 109 -9.14 -15.10 -13.90
CA GLY A 109 -8.87 -14.33 -12.69
C GLY A 109 -10.07 -14.31 -11.73
N ASN A 110 -11.29 -14.16 -12.27
CA ASN A 110 -12.50 -14.20 -11.45
C ASN A 110 -12.78 -15.58 -10.85
N ALA A 111 -12.53 -16.65 -11.60
CA ALA A 111 -12.67 -18.02 -11.11
C ALA A 111 -11.70 -18.27 -9.94
N ILE A 112 -10.43 -17.91 -10.10
CA ILE A 112 -9.40 -18.01 -9.04
C ILE A 112 -9.79 -17.20 -7.79
N LEU A 113 -10.26 -15.96 -7.97
CA LEU A 113 -10.70 -15.12 -6.86
C LEU A 113 -11.96 -15.67 -6.19
N ALA A 114 -12.89 -16.27 -6.96
CA ALA A 114 -14.08 -16.91 -6.44
C ALA A 114 -13.73 -18.12 -5.59
N GLU A 115 -12.88 -19.00 -6.11
CA GLU A 115 -12.40 -20.18 -5.40
C GLU A 115 -11.65 -19.78 -4.12
N ARG A 116 -10.69 -18.84 -4.21
CA ARG A 116 -9.98 -18.32 -3.05
C ARG A 116 -10.91 -17.73 -2.01
N TYR A 117 -11.94 -17.01 -2.43
CA TYR A 117 -12.92 -16.41 -1.52
C TYR A 117 -13.82 -17.45 -0.85
N GLN A 118 -14.16 -18.54 -1.52
CA GLN A 118 -14.99 -19.62 -0.99
C GLN A 118 -14.21 -20.59 -0.11
N ARG A 119 -12.87 -20.65 -0.26
CA ARG A 119 -12.04 -21.56 0.52
C ARG A 119 -12.08 -21.22 2.00
N ILE A 120 -12.60 -22.13 2.82
CA ILE A 120 -12.65 -22.03 4.28
C ILE A 120 -11.45 -22.83 4.83
N ASN A 121 -10.39 -22.12 5.20
CA ASN A 121 -9.19 -22.70 5.82
C ASN A 121 -8.97 -22.15 7.25
N TYR A 122 -10.05 -21.73 7.90
CA TYR A 122 -10.08 -21.16 9.24
C TYR A 122 -11.27 -21.71 10.03
N ASP A 123 -11.20 -21.59 11.36
CA ASP A 123 -12.28 -21.96 12.28
C ASP A 123 -13.38 -20.90 12.24
N THR A 124 -14.56 -21.28 11.75
CA THR A 124 -15.70 -20.37 11.57
C THR A 124 -16.31 -19.87 12.89
N ALA A 125 -16.01 -20.52 14.01
CA ALA A 125 -16.36 -20.02 15.34
C ALA A 125 -15.54 -18.78 15.72
N TYR A 126 -14.32 -18.64 15.19
CA TYR A 126 -13.38 -17.54 15.48
C TYR A 126 -13.31 -16.48 14.38
N ILE A 127 -13.38 -16.89 13.14
CA ILE A 127 -13.18 -16.02 11.98
C ILE A 127 -14.33 -16.22 11.00
N MET A 128 -14.77 -15.14 10.37
CA MET A 128 -15.71 -15.22 9.27
C MET A 128 -15.37 -14.20 8.19
N ARG A 129 -15.86 -14.44 6.97
CA ARG A 129 -15.85 -13.40 5.95
C ARG A 129 -16.99 -12.42 6.20
N PRO A 130 -16.77 -11.12 5.98
CA PRO A 130 -17.84 -10.15 6.09
C PRO A 130 -18.90 -10.41 5.01
N PRO A 131 -20.17 -10.08 5.28
CA PRO A 131 -21.20 -10.07 4.25
C PRO A 131 -20.84 -9.05 3.16
N GLY A 132 -21.21 -9.35 1.92
CA GLY A 132 -20.87 -8.51 0.77
C GLY A 132 -19.57 -8.92 0.10
N ARG A 133 -19.51 -8.67 -1.20
CA ARG A 133 -18.34 -8.99 -2.03
C ARG A 133 -17.47 -7.77 -2.30
N TRP A 134 -18.06 -6.60 -2.20
CA TRP A 134 -17.42 -5.31 -2.43
C TRP A 134 -17.20 -4.56 -1.14
N THR A 135 -16.11 -3.82 -1.08
CA THR A 135 -15.82 -2.91 0.03
C THR A 135 -15.22 -1.64 -0.54
N ILE A 136 -15.80 -0.51 -0.20
CA ILE A 136 -15.24 0.82 -0.46
C ILE A 136 -14.68 1.35 0.85
N LYS A 137 -13.50 1.96 0.82
CA LYS A 137 -12.82 2.51 1.99
C LYS A 137 -12.29 3.91 1.70
N LEU A 138 -12.55 4.82 2.61
CA LEU A 138 -11.88 6.11 2.70
C LEU A 138 -10.83 6.03 3.81
N ARG A 139 -9.61 6.47 3.55
CA ARG A 139 -8.49 6.37 4.50
C ARG A 139 -7.75 7.67 4.60
N GLY A 140 -7.53 8.14 5.83
CA GLY A 140 -6.57 9.17 6.17
C GLY A 140 -5.35 8.52 6.79
N ASN A 141 -4.15 8.84 6.33
CA ASN A 141 -2.91 8.38 6.94
C ASN A 141 -2.12 9.60 7.40
N LEU A 142 -1.51 9.48 8.57
CA LEU A 142 -0.51 10.39 9.11
C LEU A 142 0.75 9.57 9.38
N SER A 143 1.91 10.06 8.99
CA SER A 143 3.18 9.40 9.27
C SER A 143 4.27 10.39 9.58
N GLY A 144 5.25 9.96 10.38
CA GLY A 144 6.44 10.70 10.73
C GLY A 144 7.59 9.75 11.02
N ALA A 145 8.80 10.31 11.04
CA ALA A 145 10.01 9.58 11.38
C ALA A 145 10.95 10.50 12.14
N TRP A 146 11.73 9.93 13.04
CA TRP A 146 12.86 10.62 13.64
C TRP A 146 14.10 9.72 13.66
N ILE A 147 15.26 10.35 13.65
CA ILE A 147 16.58 9.72 13.71
C ILE A 147 17.36 10.43 14.78
N ARG A 148 17.92 9.67 15.71
CA ARG A 148 18.84 10.16 16.71
C ARG A 148 20.15 9.40 16.58
N THR A 149 21.23 10.12 16.41
CA THR A 149 22.59 9.57 16.35
C THR A 149 23.36 10.07 17.55
N THR A 150 24.01 9.16 18.24
CA THR A 150 24.92 9.49 19.35
C THR A 150 26.23 8.74 19.14
N GLY A 151 27.34 9.38 19.41
CA GLY A 151 28.62 8.76 19.26
C GLY A 151 29.76 9.54 19.94
N ARG A 152 30.94 8.92 19.93
CA ARG A 152 32.18 9.52 20.45
C ARG A 152 33.32 9.22 19.46
N ASN A 153 34.12 10.20 19.20
CA ASN A 153 35.36 10.09 18.42
C ASN A 153 36.52 10.72 19.24
N GLY A 154 37.29 9.87 19.92
CA GLY A 154 38.26 10.33 20.91
C GLY A 154 37.57 10.99 22.09
N GLU A 155 37.90 12.26 22.36
CA GLU A 155 37.29 13.08 23.42
C GLU A 155 36.00 13.75 22.97
N ASP A 156 35.78 13.87 21.65
CA ASP A 156 34.63 14.54 21.09
C ASP A 156 33.35 13.69 21.18
N GLN A 157 32.30 14.28 21.71
CA GLN A 157 30.97 13.70 21.77
C GLN A 157 30.06 14.38 20.75
N TYR A 158 29.39 13.59 19.93
CA TYR A 158 28.42 14.13 19.00
C TYR A 158 27.01 13.51 19.19
N HIS A 159 26.04 14.40 19.05
CA HIS A 159 24.64 14.04 19.13
C HIS A 159 23.89 14.73 18.01
N THR A 160 23.11 13.96 17.26
CA THR A 160 22.24 14.49 16.20
C THR A 160 20.81 14.02 16.43
N GLU A 161 19.87 14.94 16.36
CA GLU A 161 18.45 14.63 16.46
C GLU A 161 17.71 15.32 15.32
N VAL A 162 17.14 14.52 14.42
CA VAL A 162 16.40 15.01 13.27
C VAL A 162 15.06 14.32 13.14
N GLU A 163 14.06 15.07 12.73
CA GLU A 163 12.72 14.58 12.47
C GLU A 163 12.24 14.98 11.07
N SER A 164 11.39 14.17 10.49
CA SER A 164 10.71 14.49 9.23
C SER A 164 9.44 15.30 9.50
N ASP A 165 9.03 16.14 8.56
CA ASP A 165 7.69 16.75 8.60
C ASP A 165 6.61 15.66 8.64
N PHE A 166 5.49 15.95 9.29
CA PHE A 166 4.32 15.07 9.25
C PHE A 166 3.77 14.94 7.84
N ARG A 167 3.59 13.73 7.40
CA ARG A 167 3.03 13.41 6.09
C ARG A 167 1.59 12.97 6.21
N GLY A 168 0.69 13.75 5.62
CA GLY A 168 -0.72 13.43 5.53
C GLY A 168 -1.08 12.93 4.13
N THR A 169 -1.77 11.78 4.02
CA THR A 169 -2.32 11.31 2.76
C THR A 169 -3.78 10.92 2.91
N LEU A 170 -4.58 11.24 1.90
CA LEU A 170 -5.96 10.80 1.78
C LEU A 170 -6.03 9.76 0.67
N SER A 171 -6.68 8.62 0.91
CA SER A 171 -6.80 7.57 -0.10
C SER A 171 -8.20 6.97 -0.13
N MET A 172 -8.62 6.61 -1.34
CA MET A 172 -9.81 5.82 -1.58
C MET A 172 -9.40 4.43 -2.06
N ALA A 173 -10.00 3.41 -1.47
CA ALA A 173 -9.74 2.02 -1.82
C ALA A 173 -11.04 1.30 -2.16
N VAL A 174 -10.95 0.42 -3.15
CA VAL A 174 -12.02 -0.49 -3.52
C VAL A 174 -11.48 -1.92 -3.44
N ALA A 175 -12.23 -2.79 -2.80
CA ALA A 175 -11.87 -4.20 -2.71
C ALA A 175 -13.02 -5.09 -3.18
N TYR A 176 -12.67 -6.15 -3.90
CA TYR A 176 -13.58 -7.19 -4.35
C TYR A 176 -13.07 -8.55 -3.89
N ARG A 177 -13.92 -9.30 -3.15
CA ARG A 177 -13.57 -10.62 -2.60
C ARG A 177 -12.22 -10.61 -1.83
N GLY A 178 -11.94 -9.51 -1.11
CA GLY A 178 -10.72 -9.37 -0.30
C GLY A 178 -9.47 -8.93 -1.07
N LEU A 179 -9.50 -8.87 -2.40
CA LEU A 179 -8.47 -8.22 -3.21
C LEU A 179 -8.86 -6.76 -3.44
N GLY A 180 -7.97 -5.84 -3.15
CA GLY A 180 -8.26 -4.41 -3.27
C GLY A 180 -7.12 -3.61 -3.84
N ALA A 181 -7.49 -2.46 -4.42
CA ALA A 181 -6.57 -1.42 -4.82
C ALA A 181 -6.98 -0.09 -4.21
N ALA A 182 -6.02 0.80 -4.06
CA ALA A 182 -6.23 2.12 -3.51
C ALA A 182 -5.47 3.16 -4.32
N VAL A 183 -6.06 4.34 -4.42
CA VAL A 183 -5.39 5.54 -4.93
C VAL A 183 -5.22 6.48 -3.75
N ALA A 184 -3.99 6.93 -3.53
CA ALA A 184 -3.64 7.86 -2.47
C ALA A 184 -3.22 9.20 -3.07
N LEU A 185 -3.68 10.26 -2.48
CA LEU A 185 -3.31 11.64 -2.79
C LEU A 185 -2.66 12.27 -1.56
N ASN A 186 -1.59 12.99 -1.78
CA ASN A 186 -0.95 13.81 -0.75
C ASN A 186 -1.33 15.28 -1.02
N PRO A 187 -2.23 15.89 -0.23
CA PRO A 187 -2.66 17.27 -0.44
C PRO A 187 -1.52 18.28 -0.36
N MET A 188 -0.55 18.06 0.53
CA MET A 188 0.62 18.94 0.69
C MET A 188 1.54 18.89 -0.54
N LYS A 189 1.65 17.71 -1.17
CA LYS A 189 2.40 17.55 -2.42
C LYS A 189 1.69 18.23 -3.59
N LEU A 190 0.37 18.09 -3.67
CA LEU A 190 -0.45 18.79 -4.68
C LEU A 190 -0.37 20.31 -4.53
N ALA A 191 -0.25 20.81 -3.30
CA ALA A 191 -0.04 22.22 -3.00
C ALA A 191 1.41 22.70 -3.17
N GLY A 192 2.34 21.85 -3.64
CA GLY A 192 3.76 22.18 -3.79
C GLY A 192 4.54 22.34 -2.48
N LYS A 193 3.92 22.06 -1.33
CA LYS A 193 4.49 22.27 0.01
C LYS A 193 5.34 21.11 0.53
N SER A 194 5.28 19.92 -0.10
CA SER A 194 6.07 18.75 0.28
C SER A 194 6.71 18.11 -0.94
N GLN A 195 7.98 17.71 -0.79
CA GLN A 195 8.72 16.95 -1.81
C GLN A 195 8.84 15.46 -1.45
N ASP A 196 8.23 15.04 -0.35
CA ASP A 196 8.29 13.68 0.12
C ASP A 196 7.44 12.75 -0.75
N TYR A 197 7.95 11.55 -0.95
CA TYR A 197 7.26 10.47 -1.65
C TYR A 197 7.25 9.21 -0.78
N GLU A 198 6.09 8.62 -0.61
CA GLU A 198 5.93 7.37 0.13
C GLU A 198 5.01 6.42 -0.65
N LEU A 199 5.54 5.24 -1.00
CA LEU A 199 4.79 4.14 -1.60
C LEU A 199 4.66 3.02 -0.57
N ASN A 200 3.44 2.58 -0.33
CA ASN A 200 3.13 1.48 0.59
C ASN A 200 2.38 0.38 -0.13
N VAL A 201 2.95 -0.80 -0.13
CA VAL A 201 2.31 -2.02 -0.60
C VAL A 201 2.19 -2.98 0.56
N ASN A 202 0.97 -3.41 0.88
CA ASN A 202 0.75 -4.36 1.97
C ASN A 202 -0.29 -5.40 1.58
N SER A 203 -0.07 -6.62 2.01
CA SER A 203 -1.01 -7.72 1.86
C SER A 203 -1.04 -8.58 3.11
N TYR A 204 -2.24 -8.88 3.59
CA TYR A 204 -2.44 -9.64 4.80
C TYR A 204 -3.38 -10.81 4.54
N SER A 205 -2.90 -12.01 4.80
CA SER A 205 -3.71 -13.22 4.97
C SER A 205 -3.71 -13.64 6.45
N ASN A 206 -4.50 -14.64 6.80
CA ASN A 206 -4.50 -15.12 8.20
C ASN A 206 -3.17 -15.78 8.58
N ARG A 207 -2.42 -16.30 7.61
CA ARG A 207 -1.17 -17.04 7.84
C ARG A 207 0.07 -16.21 7.52
N PHE A 208 0.10 -15.54 6.38
CA PHE A 208 1.21 -14.73 5.90
C PHE A 208 0.81 -13.29 5.74
N GLY A 209 1.73 -12.39 5.96
CA GLY A 209 1.58 -11.01 5.60
C GLY A 209 2.91 -10.36 5.26
N PHE A 210 2.82 -9.28 4.50
CA PHE A 210 3.97 -8.45 4.19
C PHE A 210 3.58 -6.98 4.13
N ASP A 211 4.54 -6.15 4.47
CA ASP A 211 4.53 -4.71 4.32
C ASP A 211 5.78 -4.28 3.56
N ILE A 212 5.62 -3.58 2.45
CA ILE A 212 6.70 -2.96 1.69
C ILE A 212 6.46 -1.46 1.72
N VAL A 213 7.47 -0.72 2.17
CA VAL A 213 7.42 0.74 2.26
C VAL A 213 8.64 1.31 1.58
N PHE A 214 8.44 2.05 0.51
CA PHE A 214 9.45 2.90 -0.07
C PHE A 214 9.21 4.34 0.35
N LEU A 215 10.25 4.99 0.83
CA LEU A 215 10.25 6.38 1.27
C LEU A 215 11.35 7.16 0.56
N SER A 216 11.02 8.33 0.06
CA SER A 216 12.00 9.35 -0.34
C SER A 216 11.60 10.65 0.34
N SER A 217 12.45 11.18 1.20
CA SER A 217 12.18 12.38 2.00
C SER A 217 13.32 13.38 1.91
N LYS A 218 12.95 14.66 1.87
CA LYS A 218 13.85 15.82 1.92
C LYS A 218 13.42 16.82 3.00
N THR A 219 12.56 16.40 3.92
CA THR A 219 11.96 17.30 4.91
C THR A 219 12.54 17.12 6.31
N TYR A 220 13.61 16.35 6.43
CA TYR A 220 14.29 16.20 7.71
C TYR A 220 14.91 17.51 8.14
N HIS A 221 14.72 17.85 9.42
CA HIS A 221 15.27 19.03 10.10
C HIS A 221 15.50 18.71 11.57
N GLY A 222 16.32 19.50 12.23
CA GLY A 222 16.62 19.27 13.63
C GLY A 222 17.88 19.97 14.07
N LYS A 223 18.70 19.29 14.87
CA LYS A 223 19.95 19.84 15.43
C LYS A 223 21.02 18.75 15.50
N ALA A 224 22.24 19.19 15.31
CA ALA A 224 23.45 18.45 15.65
C ALA A 224 24.18 19.19 16.79
N SER A 225 24.82 18.47 17.71
CA SER A 225 25.71 19.03 18.69
C SER A 225 27.01 18.26 18.73
N MET A 226 28.09 18.98 18.90
CA MET A 226 29.44 18.48 19.13
C MET A 226 30.01 19.23 20.33
N ASN A 227 30.33 18.48 21.40
CA ASN A 227 30.89 19.06 22.67
C ASN A 227 30.08 20.26 23.16
N ASP A 228 28.73 20.14 23.23
CA ASP A 228 27.78 21.18 23.66
C ASP A 228 27.57 22.36 22.67
N GLU A 229 28.34 22.46 21.60
CA GLU A 229 28.06 23.39 20.52
C GLU A 229 26.92 22.88 19.65
N VAL A 230 25.81 23.64 19.57
CA VAL A 230 24.58 23.22 18.87
C VAL A 230 24.46 23.91 17.52
N THR A 231 24.41 23.12 16.46
CA THR A 231 24.20 23.59 15.07
C THR A 231 22.83 23.17 14.58
N PRO A 232 21.98 24.08 14.08
CA PRO A 232 20.71 23.73 13.50
C PRO A 232 20.90 23.02 12.16
N ILE A 233 20.07 21.98 11.91
CA ILE A 233 19.98 21.30 10.62
C ILE A 233 18.69 21.77 9.94
N GLU A 234 18.84 22.52 8.87
CA GLU A 234 17.73 23.06 8.13
C GLU A 234 17.03 22.00 7.25
N LYS A 235 15.79 22.29 6.85
CA LYS A 235 15.07 21.46 5.88
C LYS A 235 15.83 21.40 4.57
N ARG A 236 15.85 20.22 3.96
CA ARG A 236 16.53 19.86 2.70
C ARG A 236 18.04 19.58 2.83
N ALA A 237 18.68 19.88 3.96
CA ALA A 237 20.06 19.48 4.19
C ALA A 237 20.23 17.95 4.22
N ILE A 238 19.17 17.22 4.61
CA ILE A 238 19.18 15.76 4.65
C ILE A 238 18.21 15.20 3.62
N ARG A 239 18.72 14.34 2.74
CA ARG A 239 17.94 13.55 1.79
C ARG A 239 18.00 12.08 2.19
N GLN A 240 16.85 11.46 2.35
CA GLN A 240 16.78 10.06 2.72
C GLN A 240 15.92 9.28 1.72
N GLN A 241 16.45 8.15 1.27
CA GLN A 241 15.70 7.11 0.58
C GLN A 241 15.74 5.85 1.42
N ALA A 242 14.60 5.22 1.63
CA ALA A 242 14.51 4.00 2.42
C ALA A 242 13.54 3.01 1.80
N LEU A 243 13.92 1.73 1.85
CA LEU A 243 13.09 0.60 1.48
C LEU A 243 12.99 -0.34 2.69
N ASN A 244 11.78 -0.45 3.25
CA ASN A 244 11.51 -1.41 4.32
C ASN A 244 10.64 -2.54 3.78
N VAL A 245 11.03 -3.77 4.05
CA VAL A 245 10.24 -4.96 3.75
C VAL A 245 10.09 -5.77 5.03
N ASN A 246 8.86 -6.00 5.46
CA ASN A 246 8.55 -6.82 6.62
C ASN A 246 7.69 -7.99 6.18
N LEU A 247 8.10 -9.19 6.53
CA LEU A 247 7.38 -10.43 6.30
C LEU A 247 7.03 -11.05 7.66
N TYR A 248 5.87 -11.69 7.75
CA TYR A 248 5.53 -12.45 8.94
C TYR A 248 4.68 -13.67 8.62
N TYR A 249 4.78 -14.67 9.50
CA TYR A 249 3.99 -15.89 9.51
C TYR A 249 3.32 -16.04 10.87
N ALA A 250 1.99 -16.25 10.88
CA ALA A 250 1.20 -16.48 12.08
C ALA A 250 0.84 -17.97 12.22
N PHE A 251 1.23 -18.60 13.34
CA PHE A 251 1.03 -20.03 13.56
C PHE A 251 -0.45 -20.39 13.80
N ASN A 252 -1.17 -19.59 14.58
CA ASN A 252 -2.58 -19.83 14.87
C ASN A 252 -3.53 -19.21 13.82
N SER A 253 -3.20 -19.37 12.55
CA SER A 253 -3.93 -18.76 11.42
C SER A 253 -5.38 -19.26 11.26
N LYS A 254 -5.74 -20.36 11.92
CA LYS A 254 -7.13 -20.87 11.93
C LYS A 254 -8.03 -20.06 12.85
N ARG A 255 -7.53 -19.50 13.94
CA ARG A 255 -8.32 -18.78 14.96
C ARG A 255 -7.98 -17.29 15.06
N PHE A 256 -6.77 -16.90 14.69
CA PHE A 256 -6.29 -15.53 14.70
C PHE A 256 -6.29 -14.93 13.30
N SER A 257 -6.84 -13.73 13.12
CA SER A 257 -6.93 -13.04 11.83
C SER A 257 -6.30 -11.65 11.86
N PHE A 258 -5.11 -11.53 11.30
CA PHE A 258 -4.47 -10.23 11.07
C PHE A 258 -5.29 -9.34 10.13
N PRO A 259 -5.84 -9.86 9.01
CA PRO A 259 -6.68 -9.09 8.12
C PRO A 259 -7.95 -8.51 8.76
N ALA A 260 -8.47 -9.11 9.84
CA ALA A 260 -9.63 -8.56 10.55
C ALA A 260 -9.31 -7.18 11.15
N ALA A 261 -8.06 -6.97 11.61
CA ALA A 261 -7.61 -5.72 12.21
C ALA A 261 -7.15 -4.67 11.20
N PHE A 262 -6.47 -5.06 10.10
CA PHE A 262 -5.77 -4.11 9.22
C PHE A 262 -6.37 -3.95 7.83
N SER A 263 -6.93 -5.01 7.24
CA SER A 263 -7.56 -4.95 5.91
C SER A 263 -9.07 -5.09 5.91
N GLN A 264 -9.66 -5.53 7.03
CA GLN A 264 -11.10 -5.78 7.23
C GLN A 264 -11.72 -6.73 6.18
N SER A 265 -10.89 -7.58 5.58
CA SER A 265 -11.31 -8.64 4.66
C SER A 265 -11.84 -9.88 5.37
N TYR A 266 -11.69 -9.93 6.70
CA TYR A 266 -12.28 -10.90 7.62
C TYR A 266 -12.86 -10.18 8.83
N LEU A 267 -13.69 -10.88 9.58
CA LEU A 267 -14.21 -10.50 10.89
C LEU A 267 -13.72 -11.51 11.94
N GLN A 268 -13.17 -11.02 13.03
CA GLN A 268 -12.86 -11.82 14.22
C GLN A 268 -14.10 -11.90 15.09
N ARG A 269 -14.56 -13.12 15.43
CA ARG A 269 -15.78 -13.35 16.23
C ARG A 269 -15.49 -13.64 17.68
N ARG A 270 -14.35 -14.26 17.98
CA ARG A 270 -13.86 -14.59 19.32
C ARG A 270 -12.41 -14.14 19.45
N SER A 271 -12.03 -13.76 20.65
CA SER A 271 -10.66 -13.37 20.95
C SER A 271 -9.70 -14.53 20.69
N ALA A 272 -8.56 -14.23 20.07
CA ALA A 272 -7.52 -15.20 19.80
C ALA A 272 -6.17 -14.50 19.63
N GLY A 273 -5.10 -15.20 19.96
CA GLY A 273 -3.73 -14.76 19.73
C GLY A 273 -2.97 -15.75 18.87
N SER A 274 -1.79 -15.32 18.41
CA SER A 274 -0.86 -16.14 17.65
C SER A 274 0.57 -15.76 17.96
N PHE A 275 1.41 -16.74 18.15
CA PHE A 275 2.85 -16.58 17.94
C PHE A 275 3.11 -16.27 16.46
N MET A 276 4.12 -15.46 16.21
CA MET A 276 4.53 -15.05 14.88
C MET A 276 6.04 -15.16 14.75
N VAL A 277 6.51 -15.54 13.58
CA VAL A 277 7.89 -15.33 13.17
C VAL A 277 7.91 -14.33 12.04
N GLY A 278 8.97 -13.54 11.94
CA GLY A 278 9.09 -12.53 10.93
C GLY A 278 10.51 -12.39 10.41
N ALA A 279 10.60 -11.78 9.24
CA ALA A 279 11.84 -11.32 8.65
C ALA A 279 11.69 -9.88 8.23
N SER A 280 12.74 -9.09 8.43
CA SER A 280 12.80 -7.69 8.03
C SER A 280 14.01 -7.44 7.13
N PHE A 281 13.80 -6.58 6.15
CA PHE A 281 14.85 -5.96 5.36
C PHE A 281 14.67 -4.45 5.45
N ASP A 282 15.73 -3.74 5.81
CA ASP A 282 15.79 -2.29 5.83
C ASP A 282 16.99 -1.83 4.99
N GLY A 283 16.72 -1.15 3.89
CA GLY A 283 17.72 -0.53 3.04
C GLY A 283 17.57 0.99 3.07
N GLN A 284 18.64 1.71 3.36
CA GLN A 284 18.62 3.16 3.48
C GLN A 284 19.82 3.80 2.79
N ILE A 285 19.55 4.92 2.14
CA ILE A 285 20.56 5.84 1.63
C ILE A 285 20.25 7.20 2.22
N THR A 286 21.20 7.78 2.94
CA THR A 286 21.09 9.12 3.54
C THR A 286 22.23 9.98 3.03
N ASP A 287 21.89 11.08 2.39
CA ASP A 287 22.82 12.11 1.94
C ASP A 287 22.61 13.33 2.84
N ILE A 288 23.69 13.82 3.43
CA ILE A 288 23.74 15.06 4.22
C ILE A 288 24.60 16.03 3.44
N ASP A 289 24.03 17.17 3.07
CA ASP A 289 24.75 18.21 2.34
C ASP A 289 25.80 18.89 3.25
N ALA A 290 26.87 19.38 2.68
CA ALA A 290 27.88 20.16 3.39
C ALA A 290 27.24 21.40 4.04
N ASN A 291 27.71 21.76 5.24
CA ASN A 291 27.36 23.00 5.89
C ASN A 291 28.65 23.80 6.19
N GLU A 292 28.92 24.80 5.38
CA GLU A 292 30.12 25.61 5.51
C GLU A 292 30.19 26.35 6.85
N THR A 293 29.04 26.79 7.38
CA THR A 293 28.95 27.52 8.68
C THR A 293 29.32 26.62 9.85
N ALA A 294 29.05 25.32 9.76
CA ALA A 294 29.34 24.32 10.79
C ALA A 294 30.60 23.50 10.49
N ASN A 295 31.40 23.87 9.50
CA ASN A 295 32.54 23.09 9.01
C ASN A 295 32.23 21.61 8.78
N GLN A 296 30.96 21.30 8.40
CA GLN A 296 30.47 19.96 8.16
C GLN A 296 30.72 19.52 6.73
N GLN A 297 31.46 18.44 6.58
CA GLN A 297 31.70 17.80 5.28
C GLN A 297 30.46 17.01 4.81
N PRO A 298 30.27 16.83 3.50
CA PRO A 298 29.15 16.06 2.97
C PRO A 298 29.29 14.59 3.38
N ILE A 299 28.20 14.02 3.91
CA ILE A 299 28.15 12.62 4.37
C ILE A 299 27.17 11.84 3.51
N ASN A 300 27.61 10.71 3.00
CA ASN A 300 26.77 9.71 2.34
C ASN A 300 26.80 8.40 3.14
N LEU A 301 25.64 8.01 3.68
CA LEU A 301 25.49 6.77 4.44
C LEU A 301 24.59 5.81 3.68
N LYS A 302 25.12 4.66 3.31
CA LYS A 302 24.35 3.51 2.80
C LYS A 302 24.33 2.45 3.88
N LEU A 303 23.10 2.06 4.29
CA LEU A 303 22.88 1.06 5.31
C LEU A 303 21.89 0.01 4.79
N MET A 304 22.21 -1.25 5.00
CA MET A 304 21.36 -2.38 4.68
C MET A 304 21.35 -3.34 5.87
N GLU A 305 20.16 -3.71 6.32
CA GLU A 305 19.97 -4.58 7.48
C GLU A 305 19.01 -5.71 7.10
N ILE A 306 19.31 -6.92 7.53
CA ILE A 306 18.46 -8.09 7.37
C ILE A 306 18.31 -8.75 8.74
N GLY A 307 17.08 -8.90 9.20
CA GLY A 307 16.78 -9.46 10.51
C GLY A 307 15.71 -10.55 10.46
N ILE A 308 15.74 -11.41 11.45
CA ILE A 308 14.70 -12.39 11.74
C ILE A 308 14.27 -12.26 13.19
N GLY A 309 13.04 -12.64 13.48
CA GLY A 309 12.55 -12.53 14.85
C GLY A 309 11.27 -13.29 15.10
N ALA A 310 10.86 -13.26 16.35
CA ALA A 310 9.63 -13.87 16.82
C ALA A 310 8.86 -12.90 17.69
N GLY A 311 7.55 -13.02 17.69
CA GLY A 311 6.69 -12.14 18.44
C GLY A 311 5.32 -12.74 18.69
N TYR A 312 4.42 -11.91 19.19
CA TYR A 312 3.06 -12.32 19.51
C TYR A 312 2.07 -11.24 19.10
N GLY A 313 0.91 -11.67 18.63
CA GLY A 313 -0.23 -10.81 18.34
C GLY A 313 -1.49 -11.34 18.96
N TYR A 314 -2.33 -10.43 19.46
CA TYR A 314 -3.60 -10.75 20.07
C TYR A 314 -4.74 -9.90 19.51
N ASN A 315 -5.85 -10.54 19.19
CA ASN A 315 -7.11 -9.95 18.81
C ASN A 315 -8.10 -10.09 19.97
N LEU A 316 -8.44 -8.99 20.63
CA LEU A 316 -9.46 -8.93 21.67
C LEU A 316 -10.80 -8.51 21.04
N VAL A 317 -11.79 -9.38 21.09
CA VAL A 317 -13.16 -9.07 20.68
C VAL A 317 -13.96 -8.64 21.90
N ALA A 318 -14.41 -7.38 21.90
CA ALA A 318 -15.21 -6.81 22.97
C ALA A 318 -16.66 -6.59 22.47
N GLY A 319 -17.57 -7.39 23.02
CA GLY A 319 -18.96 -7.42 22.57
C GLY A 319 -19.11 -7.88 21.10
N LYS A 320 -20.16 -7.38 20.42
CA LYS A 320 -20.47 -7.78 19.03
C LYS A 320 -19.87 -6.87 17.96
N ARG A 321 -19.24 -5.74 18.34
CA ARG A 321 -18.89 -4.66 17.42
C ARG A 321 -17.43 -4.25 17.46
N TRP A 322 -16.71 -4.46 18.57
CA TRP A 322 -15.35 -4.01 18.75
C TRP A 322 -14.34 -5.13 18.57
N LEU A 323 -13.27 -4.81 17.86
CA LEU A 323 -12.05 -5.63 17.79
C LEU A 323 -10.87 -4.72 18.11
N PHE A 324 -10.08 -5.09 19.10
CA PHE A 324 -8.80 -4.47 19.39
C PHE A 324 -7.68 -5.45 19.05
N HIS A 325 -6.66 -4.94 18.39
CA HIS A 325 -5.47 -5.72 18.05
C HIS A 325 -4.24 -5.06 18.65
N LEU A 326 -3.37 -5.89 19.20
CA LEU A 326 -2.01 -5.50 19.60
C LEU A 326 -1.05 -6.61 19.18
N SER A 327 0.07 -6.23 18.57
CA SER A 327 1.15 -7.16 18.27
C SER A 327 2.51 -6.50 18.39
N LEU A 328 3.50 -7.28 18.79
CA LEU A 328 4.89 -6.90 18.91
C LEU A 328 5.76 -7.95 18.24
N LEU A 329 6.66 -7.53 17.37
CA LEU A 329 7.55 -8.39 16.63
C LEU A 329 8.97 -7.80 16.67
N PRO A 330 9.77 -8.11 17.69
CA PRO A 330 11.20 -7.84 17.69
C PRO A 330 11.89 -8.75 16.66
N THR A 331 12.81 -8.17 15.89
CA THR A 331 13.69 -8.87 14.94
C THR A 331 15.13 -8.49 15.23
N PHE A 332 16.01 -9.47 15.23
CA PHE A 332 17.44 -9.29 15.42
C PHE A 332 18.13 -9.32 14.06
N ASP A 333 18.93 -8.28 13.78
CA ASP A 333 19.65 -8.19 12.53
C ASP A 333 20.88 -9.09 12.61
N PHE A 334 20.95 -10.05 11.71
CA PHE A 334 22.09 -10.98 11.57
C PHE A 334 23.02 -10.57 10.42
N TYR A 335 22.60 -9.66 9.57
CA TYR A 335 23.39 -9.09 8.50
C TYR A 335 23.23 -7.58 8.47
N ILE A 336 24.33 -6.86 8.60
CA ILE A 336 24.40 -5.42 8.50
C ILE A 336 25.53 -5.06 7.54
N HIS A 337 25.19 -4.30 6.52
CA HIS A 337 26.17 -3.75 5.60
C HIS A 337 26.05 -2.25 5.56
N SER A 338 27.15 -1.57 5.88
CA SER A 338 27.20 -0.12 5.81
C SER A 338 28.39 0.37 4.98
N ARG A 339 28.16 1.47 4.30
CA ARG A 339 29.18 2.17 3.54
C ARG A 339 29.08 3.67 3.82
N PRO A 340 29.54 4.12 5.00
CA PRO A 340 29.63 5.55 5.25
C PRO A 340 30.79 6.14 4.45
N LYS A 341 30.55 7.31 3.91
CA LYS A 341 31.53 8.13 3.23
C LYS A 341 31.43 9.54 3.77
N GLU A 342 32.54 10.14 4.12
CA GLU A 342 32.68 11.55 4.43
C GLU A 342 33.66 12.15 3.43
N ASN A 343 33.28 13.24 2.81
CA ASN A 343 34.06 13.87 1.73
C ASN A 343 34.55 12.90 0.63
N GLY A 344 33.73 11.86 0.34
CA GLY A 344 34.03 10.82 -0.64
C GLY A 344 34.93 9.67 -0.14
N GLU A 345 35.58 9.81 1.00
CA GLU A 345 36.40 8.77 1.63
C GLU A 345 35.56 7.83 2.49
N ARG A 346 35.96 6.56 2.57
CA ARG A 346 35.25 5.56 3.38
C ARG A 346 35.65 5.69 4.84
N ILE A 347 34.64 5.71 5.72
CA ILE A 347 34.84 5.60 7.17
C ILE A 347 34.58 4.15 7.58
N ASN A 348 35.45 3.56 8.39
CA ASN A 348 35.23 2.23 8.98
C ASN A 348 34.39 2.39 10.25
N LEU A 349 33.13 1.95 10.18
CA LEU A 349 32.27 1.86 11.37
C LEU A 349 32.25 0.41 11.85
N HIS A 350 32.59 0.19 13.11
CA HIS A 350 32.46 -1.10 13.75
C HIS A 350 31.06 -1.21 14.36
N TYR A 351 30.34 -2.24 13.95
CA TYR A 351 29.00 -2.50 14.49
C TYR A 351 29.07 -3.62 15.52
N ARG A 352 28.50 -3.39 16.70
CA ARG A 352 28.27 -4.46 17.66
C ARG A 352 26.94 -5.16 17.36
N PHE A 353 27.00 -6.47 17.28
CA PHE A 353 25.83 -7.34 17.25
C PHE A 353 25.34 -7.59 18.70
N PRO A 354 24.01 -7.69 18.95
CA PRO A 354 22.91 -7.65 18.00
C PRO A 354 22.33 -6.25 17.81
N SER A 355 21.97 -5.93 16.59
CA SER A 355 21.06 -4.82 16.27
C SER A 355 19.62 -5.30 16.38
N LEU A 356 18.71 -4.43 16.76
CA LEU A 356 17.31 -4.75 17.04
C LEU A 356 16.38 -3.84 16.24
N ILE A 357 15.49 -4.45 15.47
CA ILE A 357 14.34 -3.78 14.88
C ILE A 357 13.09 -4.30 15.58
N THR A 358 12.26 -3.42 16.10
CA THR A 358 11.00 -3.80 16.75
C THR A 358 9.83 -3.20 15.98
N THR A 359 8.91 -4.06 15.53
CA THR A 359 7.66 -3.62 14.91
C THR A 359 6.49 -3.84 15.84
N GLY A 360 5.91 -2.74 16.32
CA GLY A 360 4.67 -2.70 17.07
C GLY A 360 3.47 -2.37 16.17
N ARG A 361 2.34 -3.06 16.35
CA ARG A 361 1.11 -2.75 15.62
C ARG A 361 -0.07 -2.75 16.58
N GLY A 362 -0.92 -1.74 16.47
CA GLY A 362 -2.17 -1.62 17.18
C GLY A 362 -3.32 -1.29 16.23
N ALA A 363 -4.52 -1.78 16.53
CA ALA A 363 -5.72 -1.39 15.81
C ALA A 363 -6.96 -1.48 16.71
N ALA A 364 -7.89 -0.53 16.50
CA ALA A 364 -9.23 -0.55 17.04
C ALA A 364 -10.21 -0.52 15.87
N VAL A 365 -11.07 -1.54 15.77
CA VAL A 365 -12.05 -1.69 14.70
C VAL A 365 -13.43 -1.66 15.31
N TYR A 366 -14.31 -0.79 14.85
CA TYR A 366 -15.72 -0.76 15.19
C TYR A 366 -16.55 -1.12 13.97
N SER A 367 -17.37 -2.16 14.05
CA SER A 367 -18.19 -2.65 12.94
C SER A 367 -19.67 -2.57 13.28
N TRP A 368 -20.49 -2.02 12.37
CA TRP A 368 -21.94 -1.97 12.52
C TRP A 368 -22.64 -2.20 11.18
N ARG A 369 -23.51 -3.20 11.13
CA ARG A 369 -24.18 -3.60 9.88
C ARG A 369 -23.13 -3.81 8.75
N ASN A 370 -23.24 -3.03 7.70
CA ASN A 370 -22.35 -3.08 6.53
C ASN A 370 -21.20 -2.06 6.57
N GLN A 371 -21.03 -1.34 7.67
CA GLN A 371 -20.03 -0.28 7.81
C GLN A 371 -18.99 -0.65 8.85
N PHE A 372 -17.85 0.03 8.81
CA PHE A 372 -16.82 -0.08 9.84
C PHE A 372 -15.95 1.18 9.89
N ALA A 373 -15.45 1.46 11.07
CA ALA A 373 -14.41 2.45 11.31
C ALA A 373 -13.20 1.78 11.95
N VAL A 374 -12.01 2.21 11.57
CA VAL A 374 -10.75 1.67 12.07
C VAL A 374 -9.79 2.79 12.39
N ALA A 375 -9.17 2.73 13.56
CA ALA A 375 -7.94 3.45 13.86
C ALA A 375 -6.82 2.41 13.99
N SER A 376 -5.71 2.58 13.28
CA SER A 376 -4.57 1.65 13.36
C SER A 376 -3.25 2.40 13.39
N LEU A 377 -2.32 1.90 14.21
CA LEU A 377 -0.97 2.41 14.38
C LEU A 377 0.03 1.31 14.02
N ILE A 378 1.04 1.67 13.26
CA ILE A 378 2.24 0.86 13.05
C ILE A 378 3.42 1.70 13.53
N TYR A 379 4.25 1.13 14.38
CA TYR A 379 5.44 1.75 14.93
C TYR A 379 6.64 0.84 14.71
N ASN A 380 7.64 1.35 14.01
CA ASN A 380 8.91 0.66 13.80
C ASN A 380 9.98 1.42 14.57
N TYR A 381 10.78 0.72 15.33
CA TYR A 381 11.89 1.24 16.08
C TYR A 381 13.13 0.39 15.81
N SER A 382 14.26 1.01 15.49
CA SER A 382 15.52 0.30 15.33
C SER A 382 16.66 0.98 16.08
N VAL A 383 17.58 0.16 16.57
CA VAL A 383 18.82 0.59 17.22
C VAL A 383 19.96 -0.17 16.57
N VAL A 384 20.91 0.56 16.01
CA VAL A 384 22.09 0.01 15.33
C VAL A 384 23.34 0.68 15.90
N GLY A 385 24.39 -0.11 16.12
CA GLY A 385 25.69 0.37 16.57
C GLY A 385 25.84 0.47 18.08
N ASP A 386 26.97 1.01 18.52
CA ASP A 386 27.41 1.10 19.91
C ASP A 386 27.46 2.56 20.38
N ARG A 387 27.06 2.80 21.62
CA ARG A 387 27.11 4.15 22.23
C ARG A 387 28.52 4.72 22.35
N ASP A 388 29.50 3.83 22.52
CA ASP A 388 30.91 4.22 22.72
C ASP A 388 31.60 4.64 21.41
N GLN A 389 30.98 4.33 20.25
CA GLN A 389 31.48 4.73 18.93
C GLN A 389 30.43 5.51 18.16
N LEU A 390 29.42 4.81 17.64
CA LEU A 390 28.31 5.40 16.91
C LEU A 390 27.05 4.55 17.09
N GLN A 391 26.02 5.12 17.70
CA GLN A 391 24.71 4.48 17.79
C GLN A 391 23.68 5.30 17.03
N VAL A 392 22.95 4.66 16.15
CA VAL A 392 21.84 5.23 15.39
C VAL A 392 20.54 4.62 15.88
N ARG A 393 19.64 5.45 16.38
CA ARG A 393 18.28 5.08 16.75
C ARG A 393 17.33 5.70 15.75
N ARG A 394 16.43 4.90 15.24
CA ARG A 394 15.43 5.34 14.25
C ARG A 394 14.05 4.95 14.70
N SER A 395 13.10 5.81 14.46
CA SER A 395 11.69 5.52 14.66
C SER A 395 10.89 5.99 13.45
N LYS A 396 9.93 5.17 13.08
CA LYS A 396 8.94 5.51 12.07
C LYS A 396 7.57 5.07 12.55
N TRP A 397 6.61 5.97 12.50
CA TRP A 397 5.25 5.66 12.88
C TRP A 397 4.27 6.03 11.77
N ARG A 398 3.17 5.30 11.74
CA ARG A 398 2.04 5.57 10.84
C ARG A 398 0.74 5.33 11.56
N LEU A 399 -0.07 6.36 11.64
CA LEU A 399 -1.44 6.33 12.10
C LEU A 399 -2.38 6.33 10.90
N ARG A 400 -3.36 5.44 10.87
CA ARG A 400 -4.35 5.34 9.79
C ARG A 400 -5.74 5.31 10.36
N PHE A 401 -6.59 6.18 9.87
CA PHE A 401 -8.02 6.15 10.06
C PHE A 401 -8.70 5.64 8.80
N THR A 402 -9.60 4.70 8.93
CA THR A 402 -10.34 4.11 7.81
C THR A 402 -11.82 4.09 8.13
N TYR A 403 -12.61 4.59 7.21
CA TYR A 403 -14.06 4.37 7.18
C TYR A 403 -14.40 3.53 5.95
N GLY A 404 -15.23 2.51 6.11
CA GLY A 404 -15.54 1.59 5.03
C GLY A 404 -16.98 1.12 5.02
N PHE A 405 -17.44 0.82 3.81
CA PHE A 405 -18.76 0.27 3.51
C PHE A 405 -18.65 -1.02 2.70
N ARG A 406 -19.47 -2.03 3.04
CA ARG A 406 -19.53 -3.35 2.39
C ARG A 406 -20.89 -3.54 1.71
N PHE A 407 -20.90 -4.14 0.51
CA PHE A 407 -22.13 -4.42 -0.24
C PHE A 407 -21.96 -5.59 -1.21
#